data_f439ba3b52dda0216da50620d30d93b3
#
_entry.id   f439ba3b52dda0216da50620d30d93b3
#
_cell.length_a   1.000
_cell.length_b   1.000
_cell.length_c   1.000
_cell.angle_alpha   90.00
_cell.angle_beta   90.00
_cell.angle_gamma   90.00
#
_symmetry.space_group_name_H-M   'P 1'
#
loop_
_entity.id
_entity.type
_entity.pdbx_description
1 polymer ?
#
loop_
_entity_poly.entity_id
_entity_poly.type
_entity_poly.pdbx_seq_one_letter_code
_entity_poly.pdbx_strand_id
1 'polypeptide(L)'
;MGLRAGFFAFLIGSLAPLGETRADIYAYKDPQGVLHFTNAPTSSRYRPVIREPGRGSAGSLIAPAIFEELIRSAADRYGVDAHLVQAVIKVESDFNSQARSHKGAQGLMQLMPETAQLHQVSNVYNPEENIDGGVRHLRLLLDRYQGDLQLTLAAYNAGVKAVEKHRGVPPFAETREYIRRVMTYLDRYRGSGTISIREQVSH
;
A
#
# COMPACT_ATOMS: atom_id res chain seq x y z
N MET A 1 -59.08 -9.31 49.18
CA MET A 1 -58.85 -8.54 47.99
C MET A 1 -57.33 -8.50 47.82
N GLY A 2 -56.81 -9.41 47.05
CA GLY A 2 -55.33 -9.57 46.88
C GLY A 2 -54.81 -8.91 45.61
N LEU A 3 -53.85 -8.04 45.77
CA LEU A 3 -53.16 -7.37 44.69
C LEU A 3 -51.94 -8.24 44.24
N ARG A 4 -52.02 -8.79 43.06
CA ARG A 4 -50.90 -9.53 42.45
C ARG A 4 -49.94 -8.52 41.75
N ALA A 5 -48.75 -8.38 42.29
CA ALA A 5 -47.63 -7.66 41.62
C ALA A 5 -47.03 -8.54 40.52
N GLY A 6 -47.15 -8.11 39.28
CA GLY A 6 -46.47 -8.75 38.14
C GLY A 6 -45.03 -8.29 38.07
N PHE A 7 -44.10 -9.24 38.14
CA PHE A 7 -42.66 -9.02 37.88
C PHE A 7 -42.42 -8.98 36.36
N PHE A 8 -42.09 -7.80 35.82
CA PHE A 8 -41.58 -7.68 34.46
C PHE A 8 -40.06 -7.89 34.49
N ALA A 9 -39.63 -9.05 34.02
CA ALA A 9 -38.19 -9.31 33.78
C ALA A 9 -37.75 -8.58 32.53
N PHE A 10 -36.91 -7.54 32.68
CA PHE A 10 -36.23 -6.89 31.60
C PHE A 10 -35.07 -7.80 31.13
N LEU A 11 -35.21 -8.41 29.95
CA LEU A 11 -34.14 -9.11 29.28
C LEU A 11 -33.15 -8.05 28.69
N ILE A 12 -32.05 -7.83 29.38
CA ILE A 12 -30.93 -7.05 28.84
C ILE A 12 -30.22 -7.93 27.80
N GLY A 13 -30.60 -7.75 26.55
CA GLY A 13 -29.89 -8.35 25.43
C GLY A 13 -28.46 -7.78 25.38
N SER A 14 -27.49 -8.63 25.67
CA SER A 14 -26.08 -8.33 25.49
C SER A 14 -25.81 -8.11 23.97
N LEU A 15 -25.67 -6.85 23.56
CA LEU A 15 -25.08 -6.51 22.24
C LEU A 15 -23.60 -6.90 22.31
N ALA A 16 -23.24 -8.04 21.72
CA ALA A 16 -21.87 -8.36 21.46
C ALA A 16 -21.29 -7.26 20.51
N PRO A 17 -20.11 -6.70 20.80
CA PRO A 17 -19.50 -5.75 19.88
C PRO A 17 -19.28 -6.46 18.55
N LEU A 18 -19.77 -5.86 17.47
CA LEU A 18 -19.41 -6.25 16.10
C LEU A 18 -17.90 -6.04 15.98
N GLY A 19 -17.14 -7.12 16.21
CA GLY A 19 -15.70 -7.11 16.01
C GLY A 19 -15.42 -6.71 14.57
N GLU A 20 -14.65 -5.66 14.38
CA GLU A 20 -14.07 -5.32 13.08
C GLU A 20 -13.36 -6.57 12.57
N THR A 21 -13.90 -7.20 11.53
CA THR A 21 -13.27 -8.33 10.86
C THR A 21 -12.13 -7.78 10.01
N ARG A 22 -11.01 -7.54 10.66
CA ARG A 22 -9.74 -7.30 9.99
C ARG A 22 -9.24 -8.66 9.52
N ALA A 23 -8.88 -8.77 8.26
CA ALA A 23 -8.54 -10.05 7.66
C ALA A 23 -7.05 -10.11 7.33
N ASP A 24 -6.37 -11.17 7.80
CA ASP A 24 -5.03 -11.51 7.33
C ASP A 24 -5.02 -11.65 5.80
N ILE A 25 -3.96 -11.20 5.13
CA ILE A 25 -3.77 -11.44 3.70
C ILE A 25 -2.84 -12.63 3.53
N TYR A 26 -3.25 -13.53 2.67
CA TYR A 26 -2.52 -14.73 2.31
C TYR A 26 -2.07 -14.64 0.86
N ALA A 27 -0.90 -15.18 0.54
CA ALA A 27 -0.45 -15.32 -0.84
C ALA A 27 0.10 -16.72 -1.12
N TYR A 28 0.06 -17.12 -2.40
CA TYR A 28 0.85 -18.23 -2.90
C TYR A 28 1.38 -17.89 -4.30
N LYS A 29 2.54 -18.43 -4.66
CA LYS A 29 3.13 -18.31 -5.99
C LYS A 29 2.83 -19.59 -6.77
N ASP A 30 2.23 -19.47 -7.94
CA ASP A 30 1.95 -20.62 -8.79
C ASP A 30 3.21 -21.10 -9.56
N PRO A 31 3.16 -22.26 -10.26
CA PRO A 31 4.31 -22.77 -11.02
C PRO A 31 4.75 -21.86 -12.17
N GLN A 32 3.91 -20.93 -12.62
CA GLN A 32 4.20 -19.92 -13.63
C GLN A 32 4.83 -18.66 -13.03
N GLY A 33 4.99 -18.63 -11.71
CA GLY A 33 5.58 -17.50 -10.99
C GLY A 33 4.58 -16.40 -10.61
N VAL A 34 3.28 -16.56 -10.90
CA VAL A 34 2.23 -15.59 -10.58
C VAL A 34 1.88 -15.65 -9.09
N LEU A 35 1.83 -14.47 -8.44
CA LEU A 35 1.42 -14.33 -7.05
C LEU A 35 -0.10 -14.14 -6.96
N HIS A 36 -0.73 -14.97 -6.16
CA HIS A 36 -2.16 -14.93 -5.88
C HIS A 36 -2.39 -14.48 -4.45
N PHE A 37 -3.19 -13.43 -4.27
CA PHE A 37 -3.52 -12.86 -2.96
C PHE A 37 -4.99 -13.12 -2.60
N THR A 38 -5.27 -13.41 -1.32
CA THR A 38 -6.63 -13.59 -0.82
C THR A 38 -6.69 -13.31 0.69
N ASN A 39 -7.81 -12.80 1.18
CA ASN A 39 -8.14 -12.74 2.60
C ASN A 39 -8.88 -13.98 3.11
N ALA A 40 -9.28 -14.88 2.19
CA ALA A 40 -9.99 -16.13 2.48
C ALA A 40 -9.30 -17.30 1.78
N PRO A 41 -8.19 -17.84 2.33
CA PRO A 41 -7.42 -18.90 1.69
C PRO A 41 -8.25 -20.17 1.58
N THR A 42 -8.37 -20.71 0.36
CA THR A 42 -9.11 -21.93 0.04
C THR A 42 -8.23 -23.16 -0.04
N SER A 43 -6.92 -23.02 0.12
CA SER A 43 -5.97 -24.15 0.11
C SER A 43 -4.77 -23.89 1.02
N SER A 44 -4.10 -24.99 1.43
CA SER A 44 -2.89 -24.95 2.25
C SER A 44 -1.65 -24.36 1.54
N ARG A 45 -1.73 -24.09 0.25
CA ARG A 45 -0.65 -23.42 -0.51
C ARG A 45 -0.53 -21.95 -0.15
N TYR A 46 -1.63 -21.31 0.27
CA TYR A 46 -1.62 -19.94 0.71
C TYR A 46 -0.90 -19.80 2.05
N ARG A 47 0.06 -18.91 2.12
CA ARG A 47 0.78 -18.55 3.34
C ARG A 47 0.40 -17.14 3.78
N PRO A 48 0.23 -16.88 5.08
CA PRO A 48 -0.07 -15.54 5.55
C PRO A 48 1.13 -14.62 5.26
N VAL A 49 0.87 -13.51 4.59
CA VAL A 49 1.87 -12.52 4.19
C VAL A 49 1.69 -11.19 4.90
N ILE A 50 0.47 -10.89 5.33
CA ILE A 50 0.15 -9.77 6.20
C ILE A 50 -0.65 -10.34 7.36
N ARG A 51 -0.13 -10.20 8.58
CA ARG A 51 -0.84 -10.51 9.83
C ARG A 51 -1.08 -9.25 10.60
N GLU A 52 -2.21 -9.20 11.27
CA GLU A 52 -2.51 -8.10 12.18
C GLU A 52 -1.52 -7.99 13.34
N PRO A 53 -1.22 -6.75 13.80
CA PRO A 53 -0.45 -6.54 15.01
C PRO A 53 -1.15 -7.22 16.20
N GLY A 54 -0.52 -8.25 16.78
CA GLY A 54 -1.05 -8.99 17.93
C GLY A 54 -0.93 -10.52 17.83
N ARG A 55 -0.69 -11.09 16.64
CA ARG A 55 -0.47 -12.51 16.45
C ARG A 55 0.95 -12.81 15.96
N GLY A 56 1.93 -12.74 16.86
CA GLY A 56 3.27 -13.30 16.71
C GLY A 56 4.18 -12.57 15.71
N SER A 57 5.34 -12.22 16.19
CA SER A 57 6.42 -11.44 15.54
C SER A 57 6.98 -12.00 14.21
N ALA A 58 6.58 -13.18 13.77
CA ALA A 58 7.11 -13.81 12.55
C ALA A 58 6.46 -13.29 11.24
N GLY A 59 5.30 -12.64 11.29
CA GLY A 59 4.62 -12.11 10.11
C GLY A 59 5.25 -10.83 9.53
N SER A 60 5.96 -10.07 10.35
CA SER A 60 6.56 -8.79 9.96
C SER A 60 7.78 -8.92 9.04
N LEU A 61 8.44 -10.08 9.02
CA LEU A 61 9.64 -10.30 8.18
C LEU A 61 9.32 -10.84 6.78
N ILE A 62 8.13 -11.41 6.58
CA ILE A 62 7.73 -11.99 5.28
C ILE A 62 7.04 -10.94 4.39
N ALA A 63 6.31 -10.00 4.97
CA ALA A 63 5.61 -8.96 4.23
C ALA A 63 6.55 -8.08 3.38
N PRO A 64 7.72 -7.62 3.88
CA PRO A 64 8.64 -6.84 3.07
C PRO A 64 9.15 -7.59 1.83
N ALA A 65 9.49 -8.87 1.95
CA ALA A 65 10.04 -9.65 0.83
C ALA A 65 9.04 -9.84 -0.33
N ILE A 66 7.75 -10.00 -0.01
CA ILE A 66 6.70 -10.09 -1.04
C ILE A 66 6.49 -8.75 -1.73
N PHE A 67 6.46 -7.67 -0.96
CA PHE A 67 6.35 -6.33 -1.57
C PHE A 67 7.58 -5.99 -2.40
N GLU A 68 8.78 -6.42 -2.01
CA GLU A 68 10.00 -6.23 -2.81
C GLU A 68 9.88 -6.87 -4.20
N GLU A 69 9.37 -8.09 -4.31
CA GLU A 69 9.16 -8.75 -5.60
C GLU A 69 8.13 -8.01 -6.47
N LEU A 70 6.99 -7.60 -5.90
CA LEU A 70 5.96 -6.84 -6.60
C LEU A 70 6.48 -5.47 -7.05
N ILE A 71 7.19 -4.77 -6.17
CA ILE A 71 7.80 -3.46 -6.45
C ILE A 71 8.78 -3.58 -7.60
N ARG A 72 9.69 -4.57 -7.55
CA ARG A 72 10.68 -4.77 -8.61
C ARG A 72 10.01 -5.11 -9.94
N SER A 73 9.06 -6.05 -9.96
CA SER A 73 8.35 -6.44 -11.18
C SER A 73 7.64 -5.25 -11.84
N ALA A 74 6.96 -4.41 -11.05
CA ALA A 74 6.32 -3.21 -11.57
C ALA A 74 7.35 -2.14 -12.00
N ALA A 75 8.41 -1.93 -11.21
CA ALA A 75 9.49 -0.99 -11.50
C ALA A 75 10.19 -1.33 -12.83
N ASP A 76 10.54 -2.60 -13.03
CA ASP A 76 11.16 -3.10 -14.28
C ASP A 76 10.20 -2.93 -15.48
N ARG A 77 8.92 -3.25 -15.29
CA ARG A 77 7.90 -3.15 -16.35
C ARG A 77 7.74 -1.72 -16.87
N TYR A 78 7.78 -0.74 -15.98
CA TYR A 78 7.56 0.68 -16.34
C TYR A 78 8.84 1.52 -16.37
N GLY A 79 10.02 0.93 -16.18
CA GLY A 79 11.29 1.66 -16.18
C GLY A 79 11.37 2.72 -15.07
N VAL A 80 10.91 2.38 -13.87
CA VAL A 80 10.97 3.24 -12.66
C VAL A 80 11.98 2.65 -11.69
N ASP A 81 12.73 3.48 -10.97
CA ASP A 81 13.63 3.03 -9.91
C ASP A 81 12.85 2.33 -8.79
N ALA A 82 13.13 1.06 -8.54
CA ALA A 82 12.46 0.27 -7.52
C ALA A 82 12.65 0.86 -6.10
N HIS A 83 13.79 1.48 -5.81
CA HIS A 83 14.01 2.18 -4.53
C HIS A 83 13.11 3.41 -4.39
N LEU A 84 12.84 4.11 -5.51
CA LEU A 84 11.89 5.23 -5.50
C LEU A 84 10.47 4.73 -5.22
N VAL A 85 10.04 3.64 -5.85
CA VAL A 85 8.73 3.02 -5.57
C VAL A 85 8.63 2.61 -4.10
N GLN A 86 9.66 1.96 -3.57
CA GLN A 86 9.73 1.54 -2.17
C GLN A 86 9.64 2.74 -1.21
N ALA A 87 10.34 3.84 -1.52
CA ALA A 87 10.32 5.07 -0.73
C ALA A 87 8.93 5.74 -0.75
N VAL A 88 8.26 5.76 -1.90
CA VAL A 88 6.88 6.26 -2.03
C VAL A 88 5.94 5.42 -1.16
N ILE A 89 5.94 4.09 -1.29
CA ILE A 89 5.08 3.20 -0.49
C ILE A 89 5.34 3.39 1.01
N LYS A 90 6.60 3.51 1.41
CA LYS A 90 6.96 3.76 2.83
C LYS A 90 6.34 5.05 3.37
N VAL A 91 6.32 6.11 2.58
CA VAL A 91 5.78 7.41 3.01
C VAL A 91 4.26 7.43 2.95
N GLU A 92 3.66 6.78 1.94
CA GLU A 92 2.20 6.76 1.72
C GLU A 92 1.45 5.90 2.73
N SER A 93 1.94 4.70 3.01
CA SER A 93 1.18 3.71 3.79
C SER A 93 1.99 2.99 4.87
N ASP A 94 3.31 3.20 4.94
CA ASP A 94 4.20 2.36 5.75
C ASP A 94 4.03 0.84 5.46
N PHE A 95 3.85 0.52 4.16
CA PHE A 95 3.54 -0.83 3.66
C PHE A 95 2.22 -1.43 4.16
N ASN A 96 1.28 -0.62 4.61
CA ASN A 96 -0.07 -1.07 4.96
C ASN A 96 -0.96 -1.10 3.71
N SER A 97 -1.24 -2.30 3.19
CA SER A 97 -2.11 -2.48 2.01
C SER A 97 -3.58 -2.09 2.26
N GLN A 98 -4.00 -1.98 3.52
CA GLN A 98 -5.36 -1.58 3.91
C GLN A 98 -5.44 -0.10 4.29
N ALA A 99 -4.37 0.68 4.07
CA ALA A 99 -4.36 2.09 4.42
C ALA A 99 -5.44 2.87 3.66
N ARG A 100 -6.14 3.74 4.37
CA ARG A 100 -7.11 4.68 3.82
C ARG A 100 -6.94 6.04 4.46
N SER A 101 -6.76 7.07 3.63
CA SER A 101 -6.68 8.44 4.10
C SER A 101 -8.07 9.08 4.29
N HIS A 102 -8.14 10.13 5.09
CA HIS A 102 -9.36 10.94 5.24
C HIS A 102 -9.79 11.61 3.92
N LYS A 103 -8.86 11.81 2.98
CA LYS A 103 -9.12 12.38 1.64
C LYS A 103 -9.57 11.31 0.63
N GLY A 104 -9.63 10.03 1.01
CA GLY A 104 -10.08 8.93 0.17
C GLY A 104 -8.98 8.20 -0.61
N ALA A 105 -7.71 8.50 -0.39
CA ALA A 105 -6.60 7.74 -0.96
C ALA A 105 -6.52 6.34 -0.32
N GLN A 106 -6.15 5.31 -1.09
CA GLN A 106 -6.30 3.91 -0.68
C GLN A 106 -5.10 3.03 -1.09
N GLY A 107 -4.77 2.07 -0.23
CA GLY A 107 -3.78 1.02 -0.46
C GLY A 107 -2.33 1.47 -0.29
N LEU A 108 -1.40 0.63 -0.76
CA LEU A 108 0.06 0.80 -0.56
C LEU A 108 0.60 2.12 -1.09
N MET A 109 0.18 2.53 -2.29
CA MET A 109 0.62 3.75 -2.95
C MET A 109 -0.42 4.89 -2.85
N GLN A 110 -1.42 4.74 -1.97
CA GLN A 110 -2.44 5.76 -1.67
C GLN A 110 -3.08 6.35 -2.92
N LEU A 111 -3.63 5.48 -3.77
CA LEU A 111 -4.30 5.91 -4.99
C LEU A 111 -5.63 6.59 -4.68
N MET A 112 -5.83 7.79 -5.23
CA MET A 112 -7.14 8.43 -5.26
C MET A 112 -8.07 7.67 -6.23
N PRO A 113 -9.40 7.68 -6.01
CA PRO A 113 -10.35 6.95 -6.87
C PRO A 113 -10.18 7.26 -8.37
N GLU A 114 -9.98 8.51 -8.72
CA GLU A 114 -9.77 8.93 -10.11
C GLU A 114 -8.47 8.36 -10.69
N THR A 115 -7.42 8.30 -9.88
CA THR A 115 -6.12 7.71 -10.28
C THR A 115 -6.25 6.20 -10.46
N ALA A 116 -6.95 5.52 -9.54
CA ALA A 116 -7.23 4.10 -9.64
C ALA A 116 -8.03 3.77 -10.92
N GLN A 117 -9.05 4.56 -11.22
CA GLN A 117 -9.85 4.42 -12.44
C GLN A 117 -8.99 4.66 -13.70
N LEU A 118 -8.18 5.73 -13.73
CA LEU A 118 -7.29 6.06 -14.85
C LEU A 118 -6.36 4.89 -15.18
N HIS A 119 -5.84 4.21 -14.16
CA HIS A 119 -4.91 3.09 -14.30
C HIS A 119 -5.59 1.73 -14.23
N GLN A 120 -6.94 1.65 -14.31
CA GLN A 120 -7.72 0.40 -14.35
C GLN A 120 -7.44 -0.53 -13.16
N VAL A 121 -7.22 0.03 -11.98
CA VAL A 121 -7.06 -0.71 -10.73
C VAL A 121 -8.45 -1.11 -10.25
N SER A 122 -8.75 -2.40 -10.28
CA SER A 122 -10.06 -2.95 -9.90
C SER A 122 -10.21 -3.07 -8.39
N ASN A 123 -9.12 -3.47 -7.71
CA ASN A 123 -9.08 -3.60 -6.26
C ASN A 123 -7.88 -2.85 -5.68
N VAL A 124 -8.12 -1.66 -5.17
CA VAL A 124 -7.08 -0.79 -4.59
C VAL A 124 -6.40 -1.35 -3.34
N TYR A 125 -6.98 -2.38 -2.71
CA TYR A 125 -6.41 -3.08 -1.56
C TYR A 125 -5.64 -4.35 -1.95
N ASN A 126 -5.71 -4.76 -3.23
CA ASN A 126 -4.84 -5.81 -3.76
C ASN A 126 -3.43 -5.21 -3.95
N PRO A 127 -2.38 -5.76 -3.28
CA PRO A 127 -1.03 -5.22 -3.35
C PRO A 127 -0.48 -5.13 -4.78
N GLU A 128 -0.70 -6.16 -5.60
CA GLU A 128 -0.20 -6.20 -6.97
C GLU A 128 -0.85 -5.12 -7.84
N GLU A 129 -2.18 -5.03 -7.83
CA GLU A 129 -2.92 -4.02 -8.60
C GLU A 129 -2.60 -2.59 -8.16
N ASN A 130 -2.48 -2.37 -6.84
CA ASN A 130 -2.19 -1.06 -6.29
C ASN A 130 -0.78 -0.58 -6.64
N ILE A 131 0.22 -1.46 -6.51
CA ILE A 131 1.61 -1.16 -6.87
C ILE A 131 1.70 -0.95 -8.39
N ASP A 132 1.11 -1.82 -9.22
CA ASP A 132 1.14 -1.68 -10.68
C ASP A 132 0.55 -0.34 -11.13
N GLY A 133 -0.65 0.00 -10.66
CA GLY A 133 -1.32 1.26 -10.97
C GLY A 133 -0.56 2.49 -10.45
N GLY A 134 -0.01 2.40 -9.24
CA GLY A 134 0.78 3.47 -8.63
C GLY A 134 2.10 3.72 -9.34
N VAL A 135 2.81 2.66 -9.74
CA VAL A 135 4.08 2.77 -10.49
C VAL A 135 3.82 3.33 -11.89
N ARG A 136 2.73 2.90 -12.55
CA ARG A 136 2.29 3.46 -13.83
C ARG A 136 1.99 4.95 -13.73
N HIS A 137 1.32 5.35 -12.64
CA HIS A 137 1.08 6.78 -12.37
C HIS A 137 2.38 7.54 -12.14
N LEU A 138 3.30 6.99 -11.35
CA LEU A 138 4.61 7.58 -11.07
C LEU A 138 5.42 7.73 -12.36
N ARG A 139 5.39 6.73 -13.27
CA ARG A 139 6.03 6.81 -14.59
C ARG A 139 5.46 7.95 -15.43
N LEU A 140 4.14 8.06 -15.51
CA LEU A 140 3.48 9.14 -16.23
C LEU A 140 3.93 10.52 -15.73
N LEU A 141 4.09 10.69 -14.42
CA LEU A 141 4.57 11.95 -13.85
C LEU A 141 6.05 12.18 -14.10
N LEU A 142 6.89 11.13 -14.02
CA LEU A 142 8.32 11.21 -14.38
C LEU A 142 8.50 11.65 -15.83
N ASP A 143 7.70 11.13 -16.76
CA ASP A 143 7.74 11.52 -18.17
C ASP A 143 7.30 12.98 -18.33
N ARG A 144 6.21 13.38 -17.67
CA ARG A 144 5.71 14.75 -17.72
C ARG A 144 6.73 15.77 -17.26
N TYR A 145 7.48 15.47 -16.22
CA TYR A 145 8.49 16.37 -15.64
C TYR A 145 9.92 16.02 -16.00
N GLN A 146 10.13 15.24 -17.08
CA GLN A 146 11.44 14.91 -17.65
C GLN A 146 12.43 14.35 -16.62
N GLY A 147 11.93 13.57 -15.67
CA GLY A 147 12.73 12.94 -14.62
C GLY A 147 13.01 13.83 -13.40
N ASP A 148 12.50 15.07 -13.35
CA ASP A 148 12.62 15.91 -12.16
C ASP A 148 11.82 15.27 -11.01
N LEU A 149 12.55 14.71 -10.03
CA LEU A 149 11.94 14.01 -8.89
C LEU A 149 11.17 14.95 -7.97
N GLN A 150 11.60 16.20 -7.82
CA GLN A 150 10.90 17.13 -6.92
C GLN A 150 9.54 17.51 -7.50
N LEU A 151 9.46 17.82 -8.79
CA LEU A 151 8.21 18.12 -9.48
C LEU A 151 7.33 16.87 -9.59
N THR A 152 7.92 15.71 -9.85
CA THR A 152 7.21 14.42 -9.91
C THR A 152 6.53 14.12 -8.57
N LEU A 153 7.26 14.19 -7.47
CA LEU A 153 6.74 13.93 -6.12
C LEU A 153 5.74 15.00 -5.67
N ALA A 154 5.99 16.26 -6.05
CA ALA A 154 5.01 17.32 -5.81
C ALA A 154 3.68 17.05 -6.51
N ALA A 155 3.73 16.61 -7.77
CA ALA A 155 2.54 16.29 -8.53
C ALA A 155 1.86 15.01 -8.04
N TYR A 156 2.62 14.03 -7.59
CA TYR A 156 2.07 12.81 -6.99
C TYR A 156 1.24 13.15 -5.74
N ASN A 157 1.76 13.98 -4.85
CA ASN A 157 1.11 14.33 -3.59
C ASN A 157 0.03 15.42 -3.73
N ALA A 158 0.34 16.52 -4.45
CA ALA A 158 -0.54 17.69 -4.54
C ALA A 158 -1.37 17.75 -5.83
N GLY A 159 -1.07 16.87 -6.79
CA GLY A 159 -1.68 16.86 -8.11
C GLY A 159 -1.00 17.79 -9.12
N VAL A 160 -1.07 17.41 -10.40
CA VAL A 160 -0.48 18.15 -11.53
C VAL A 160 -0.95 19.60 -11.58
N LYS A 161 -2.25 19.85 -11.37
CA LYS A 161 -2.82 21.21 -11.41
C LYS A 161 -2.17 22.16 -10.39
N ALA A 162 -1.78 21.64 -9.21
CA ALA A 162 -1.13 22.46 -8.21
C ALA A 162 0.29 22.85 -8.65
N VAL A 163 1.05 21.91 -9.23
CA VAL A 163 2.39 22.17 -9.76
C VAL A 163 2.35 23.17 -10.91
N GLU A 164 1.43 23.01 -11.84
CA GLU A 164 1.24 23.95 -12.96
C GLU A 164 0.87 25.36 -12.48
N LYS A 165 -0.10 25.46 -11.56
CA LYS A 165 -0.53 26.74 -10.99
C LYS A 165 0.62 27.50 -10.35
N HIS A 166 1.51 26.79 -9.63
CA HIS A 166 2.63 27.40 -8.93
C HIS A 166 3.91 27.43 -9.76
N ARG A 167 3.89 26.89 -11.00
CA ARG A 167 5.05 26.76 -11.90
C ARG A 167 6.26 26.11 -11.22
N GLY A 168 6.00 25.13 -10.36
CA GLY A 168 7.02 24.46 -9.55
C GLY A 168 6.41 23.75 -8.34
N VAL A 169 7.24 23.39 -7.37
CA VAL A 169 6.78 22.79 -6.12
C VAL A 169 5.85 23.76 -5.37
N PRO A 170 4.57 23.39 -5.12
CA PRO A 170 3.64 24.25 -4.43
C PRO A 170 4.12 24.62 -3.02
N PRO A 171 3.79 25.79 -2.49
CA PRO A 171 4.22 26.23 -1.15
C PRO A 171 3.40 25.56 -0.03
N PHE A 172 2.94 24.34 -0.23
CA PHE A 172 2.19 23.56 0.75
C PHE A 172 3.16 22.84 1.69
N ALA A 173 3.02 23.06 3.00
CA ALA A 173 3.88 22.41 4.00
C ALA A 173 3.82 20.87 3.90
N GLU A 174 2.61 20.31 3.70
CA GLU A 174 2.38 18.86 3.50
C GLU A 174 3.21 18.32 2.32
N THR A 175 3.16 18.99 1.16
CA THR A 175 3.85 18.55 -0.05
C THR A 175 5.38 18.65 0.08
N ARG A 176 5.89 19.73 0.68
CA ARG A 176 7.33 19.88 0.93
C ARG A 176 7.86 18.80 1.87
N GLU A 177 7.11 18.51 2.94
CA GLU A 177 7.46 17.46 3.89
C GLU A 177 7.37 16.07 3.24
N TYR A 178 6.38 15.83 2.39
CA TYR A 178 6.26 14.60 1.61
C TYR A 178 7.51 14.37 0.74
N ILE A 179 7.90 15.37 -0.05
CA ILE A 179 9.10 15.29 -0.91
C ILE A 179 10.33 14.98 -0.05
N ARG A 180 10.54 15.71 1.05
CA ARG A 180 11.67 15.51 1.95
C ARG A 180 11.71 14.08 2.49
N ARG A 181 10.58 13.53 2.92
CA ARG A 181 10.49 12.17 3.45
C ARG A 181 10.80 11.12 2.39
N VAL A 182 10.20 11.25 1.19
CA VAL A 182 10.47 10.30 0.10
C VAL A 182 11.94 10.32 -0.29
N MET A 183 12.54 11.49 -0.48
CA MET A 183 13.96 11.61 -0.82
C MET A 183 14.86 11.01 0.28
N THR A 184 14.55 11.22 1.56
CA THR A 184 15.30 10.61 2.67
C THR A 184 15.24 9.08 2.64
N TYR A 185 14.06 8.49 2.35
CA TYR A 185 13.95 7.03 2.25
C TYR A 185 14.62 6.50 0.97
N LEU A 186 14.52 7.22 -0.14
CA LEU A 186 15.19 6.86 -1.39
C LEU A 186 16.71 6.76 -1.18
N ASP A 187 17.33 7.75 -0.54
CA ASP A 187 18.77 7.75 -0.25
C ASP A 187 19.13 6.57 0.68
N ARG A 188 18.30 6.31 1.70
CA ARG A 188 18.51 5.18 2.61
C ARG A 188 18.45 3.84 1.87
N TYR A 189 17.45 3.61 1.02
CA TYR A 189 17.29 2.36 0.29
C TYR A 189 18.42 2.15 -0.73
N ARG A 190 18.86 3.19 -1.43
CA ARG A 190 20.02 3.13 -2.33
C ARG A 190 21.33 2.87 -1.59
N GLY A 191 21.51 3.45 -0.40
CA GLY A 191 22.72 3.28 0.43
C GLY A 191 22.81 1.94 1.15
N SER A 192 21.68 1.31 1.46
CA SER A 192 21.67 0.03 2.21
C SER A 192 21.86 -1.21 1.35
N GLY A 193 21.89 -1.09 0.03
CA GLY A 193 22.03 -2.24 -0.89
C GLY A 193 20.90 -3.29 -0.77
N THR A 194 19.76 -2.94 -0.17
CA THR A 194 18.71 -3.87 0.30
C THR A 194 17.78 -4.36 -0.82
N ILE A 195 18.15 -4.18 -2.08
CA ILE A 195 17.65 -5.02 -3.19
C ILE A 195 18.80 -5.94 -3.63
N SER A 196 19.42 -6.59 -2.67
CA SER A 196 20.37 -7.65 -2.96
C SER A 196 19.61 -8.96 -3.13
N ILE A 197 19.23 -9.25 -4.37
CA ILE A 197 18.89 -10.61 -4.72
C ILE A 197 20.17 -11.35 -4.94
N ARG A 198 20.33 -12.40 -4.16
CA ARG A 198 21.30 -13.43 -4.44
C ARG A 198 21.18 -13.90 -5.89
N GLU A 199 22.03 -13.38 -6.76
CA GLU A 199 22.63 -14.18 -7.80
C GLU A 199 23.42 -15.28 -7.09
N GLN A 200 22.81 -16.42 -6.91
CA GLN A 200 23.50 -17.68 -6.69
C GLN A 200 22.61 -18.81 -7.20
N VAL A 201 22.67 -19.03 -8.51
CA VAL A 201 22.71 -20.37 -9.06
C VAL A 201 23.74 -20.35 -10.17
N SER A 202 24.96 -20.67 -9.85
CA SER A 202 25.94 -21.19 -10.77
C SER A 202 26.73 -22.22 -10.00
N HIS A 203 26.44 -23.46 -10.18
CA HIS A 203 27.26 -24.60 -10.56
C HIS A 203 26.46 -25.88 -10.39
#